data_bef92d45674c03a34e418dba2c160b5d
#
_entry.id   bef92d45674c03a34e418dba2c160b5d
#
_cell.length_a   1.000
_cell.length_b   1.000
_cell.length_c   1.000
_cell.angle_alpha   90.00
_cell.angle_beta   90.00
_cell.angle_gamma   90.00
#
_symmetry.space_group_name_H-M   'P 1'
#
loop_
_entity.id
_entity.type
_entity.pdbx_description
1 polymer ?
#
loop_
_entity_poly.entity_id
_entity_poly.type
_entity_poly.pdbx_seq_one_letter_code
_entity_poly.pdbx_strand_id
1 'polypeptide(L)'
;MAVMMLVLMGMLGLAALDTVTQDRQVAGFQSRARAAFYAAEAGVGTSKNLVRTAGERSVVPVLATTSLGDTATYPYGRPSFAGDPDFVNPVRYVRDGSPWSQGGDLRVGKQKLVNTLWQSNVRGDTPDGASARLEAMLTKLLASGYGG
;
A
#
# COMPACT_ATOMS: atom_id res chain seq x y z
N MET A 1 51.60 14.89 -27.88
CA MET A 1 50.24 15.29 -28.23
C MET A 1 49.29 14.11 -28.32
N ALA A 2 49.53 13.09 -29.15
CA ALA A 2 48.64 11.92 -29.30
C ALA A 2 48.38 11.14 -28.00
N VAL A 3 49.40 10.91 -27.18
CA VAL A 3 49.26 10.20 -25.89
C VAL A 3 48.38 10.96 -24.90
N MET A 4 48.49 12.28 -24.85
CA MET A 4 47.61 13.09 -24.00
C MET A 4 46.14 13.04 -24.44
N MET A 5 45.86 13.03 -25.73
CA MET A 5 44.48 12.86 -26.24
C MET A 5 43.91 11.50 -25.91
N LEU A 6 44.70 10.43 -25.99
CA LEU A 6 44.29 9.09 -25.61
C LEU A 6 43.94 8.98 -24.10
N VAL A 7 44.74 9.60 -23.23
CA VAL A 7 44.49 9.63 -21.79
C VAL A 7 43.19 10.41 -21.48
N LEU A 8 43.00 11.56 -22.11
CA LEU A 8 41.78 12.37 -21.93
C LEU A 8 40.51 11.61 -22.40
N MET A 9 40.58 10.95 -23.57
CA MET A 9 39.46 10.11 -24.04
C MET A 9 39.21 8.92 -23.12
N GLY A 10 40.26 8.29 -22.58
CA GLY A 10 40.11 7.22 -21.61
C GLY A 10 39.44 7.67 -20.31
N MET A 11 39.80 8.85 -19.78
CA MET A 11 39.16 9.42 -18.58
C MET A 11 37.70 9.79 -18.82
N LEU A 12 37.38 10.38 -19.98
CA LEU A 12 35.99 10.68 -20.36
C LEU A 12 35.16 9.41 -20.50
N GLY A 13 35.73 8.33 -21.08
CA GLY A 13 35.05 7.05 -21.20
C GLY A 13 34.77 6.40 -19.85
N LEU A 14 35.72 6.45 -18.90
CA LEU A 14 35.51 5.94 -17.54
C LEU A 14 34.44 6.74 -16.78
N ALA A 15 34.47 8.07 -16.89
CA ALA A 15 33.46 8.92 -16.26
C ALA A 15 32.04 8.64 -16.81
N ALA A 16 31.93 8.43 -18.12
CA ALA A 16 30.64 8.06 -18.71
C ALA A 16 30.13 6.69 -18.24
N LEU A 17 31.01 5.71 -18.08
CA LEU A 17 30.65 4.38 -17.55
C LEU A 17 30.16 4.45 -16.09
N ASP A 18 30.81 5.27 -15.27
CA ASP A 18 30.41 5.47 -13.87
C ASP A 18 29.01 6.08 -13.77
N THR A 19 28.74 7.12 -14.58
CA THR A 19 27.40 7.73 -14.65
C THR A 19 26.32 6.73 -15.07
N VAL A 20 26.56 5.92 -16.09
CA VAL A 20 25.61 4.90 -16.55
C VAL A 20 25.36 3.84 -15.47
N THR A 21 26.38 3.48 -14.72
CA THR A 21 26.25 2.51 -13.62
C THR A 21 25.39 3.05 -12.49
N GLN A 22 25.59 4.31 -12.11
CA GLN A 22 24.78 5.01 -11.11
C GLN A 22 23.32 5.12 -11.56
N ASP A 23 23.08 5.51 -12.82
CA ASP A 23 21.72 5.61 -13.37
C ASP A 23 20.98 4.27 -13.34
N ARG A 24 21.67 3.16 -13.67
CA ARG A 24 21.10 1.81 -13.59
C ARG A 24 20.75 1.41 -12.17
N GLN A 25 21.59 1.75 -11.19
CA GLN A 25 21.31 1.50 -9.78
C GLN A 25 20.09 2.27 -9.31
N VAL A 26 20.01 3.57 -9.62
CA VAL A 26 18.86 4.41 -9.28
C VAL A 26 17.57 3.87 -9.91
N ALA A 27 17.61 3.51 -11.19
CA ALA A 27 16.46 2.91 -11.88
C ALA A 27 16.02 1.58 -11.23
N GLY A 28 16.97 0.75 -10.81
CA GLY A 28 16.71 -0.49 -10.09
C GLY A 28 16.02 -0.25 -8.74
N PHE A 29 16.50 0.71 -7.95
CA PHE A 29 15.87 1.10 -6.68
C PHE A 29 14.45 1.64 -6.88
N GLN A 30 14.25 2.52 -7.87
CA GLN A 30 12.94 3.05 -8.18
C GLN A 30 11.94 1.96 -8.61
N SER A 31 12.38 1.01 -9.41
CA SER A 31 11.54 -0.13 -9.83
C SER A 31 11.07 -0.95 -8.64
N ARG A 32 11.98 -1.29 -7.71
CA ARG A 32 11.67 -2.04 -6.49
C ARG A 32 10.73 -1.26 -5.56
N ALA A 33 11.00 0.03 -5.35
CA ALA A 33 10.15 0.89 -4.53
C ALA A 33 8.72 0.98 -5.10
N ARG A 34 8.58 1.09 -6.42
CA ARG A 34 7.27 1.07 -7.09
C ARG A 34 6.56 -0.27 -6.92
N ALA A 35 7.27 -1.39 -7.05
CA ALA A 35 6.68 -2.71 -6.85
C ALA A 35 6.17 -2.88 -5.42
N ALA A 36 6.93 -2.45 -4.40
CA ALA A 36 6.49 -2.46 -3.01
C ALA A 36 5.27 -1.54 -2.78
N PHE A 37 5.26 -0.36 -3.40
CA PHE A 37 4.14 0.57 -3.32
C PHE A 37 2.85 -0.03 -3.91
N TYR A 38 2.92 -0.61 -5.11
CA TYR A 38 1.75 -1.26 -5.72
C TYR A 38 1.27 -2.48 -4.94
N ALA A 39 2.19 -3.22 -4.31
CA ALA A 39 1.81 -4.29 -3.40
C ALA A 39 1.02 -3.75 -2.19
N ALA A 40 1.49 -2.67 -1.57
CA ALA A 40 0.78 -2.02 -0.47
C ALA A 40 -0.60 -1.47 -0.92
N GLU A 41 -0.69 -0.88 -2.11
CA GLU A 41 -1.95 -0.39 -2.69
C GLU A 41 -2.96 -1.53 -2.91
N ALA A 42 -2.52 -2.68 -3.41
CA ALA A 42 -3.36 -3.88 -3.52
C ALA A 42 -3.88 -4.33 -2.15
N GLY A 43 -3.04 -4.23 -1.11
CA GLY A 43 -3.43 -4.51 0.27
C GLY A 43 -4.48 -3.52 0.81
N VAL A 44 -4.39 -2.24 0.46
CA VAL A 44 -5.44 -1.25 0.78
C VAL A 44 -6.76 -1.62 0.08
N GLY A 45 -6.70 -2.06 -1.19
CA GLY A 45 -7.86 -2.56 -1.92
C GLY A 45 -8.52 -3.76 -1.22
N THR A 46 -7.72 -4.70 -0.72
CA THR A 46 -8.18 -5.85 0.07
C THR A 46 -8.79 -5.40 1.40
N SER A 47 -8.16 -4.47 2.10
CA SER A 47 -8.68 -3.89 3.34
C SER A 47 -10.04 -3.22 3.14
N LYS A 48 -10.23 -2.52 2.02
CA LYS A 48 -11.52 -1.94 1.66
C LYS A 48 -12.61 -3.00 1.52
N ASN A 49 -12.30 -4.15 0.92
CA ASN A 49 -13.23 -5.27 0.83
C ASN A 49 -13.54 -5.87 2.20
N LEU A 50 -12.52 -6.04 3.05
CA LEU A 50 -12.69 -6.55 4.41
C LEU A 50 -13.60 -5.61 5.23
N VAL A 51 -13.36 -4.32 5.20
CA VAL A 51 -14.21 -3.33 5.87
C VAL A 51 -15.63 -3.36 5.30
N ARG A 52 -15.79 -3.52 3.99
CA ARG A 52 -17.11 -3.62 3.35
C ARG A 52 -17.90 -4.83 3.84
N THR A 53 -17.26 -5.97 4.05
CA THR A 53 -17.89 -7.21 4.50
C THR A 53 -18.01 -7.30 6.02
N ALA A 54 -17.26 -6.52 6.80
CA ALA A 54 -17.39 -6.49 8.24
C ALA A 54 -18.81 -6.04 8.62
N GLY A 55 -19.57 -6.91 9.29
CA GLY A 55 -20.95 -6.64 9.68
C GLY A 55 -21.06 -5.66 10.84
N GLU A 56 -20.09 -5.70 11.76
CA GLU A 56 -20.12 -5.00 13.04
C GLU A 56 -18.84 -4.19 13.27
N ARG A 57 -18.94 -3.19 14.16
CA ARG A 57 -17.80 -2.35 14.56
C ARG A 57 -16.77 -3.12 15.41
N SER A 58 -17.22 -4.13 16.15
CA SER A 58 -16.41 -4.98 17.01
C SER A 58 -15.55 -5.98 16.25
N VAL A 59 -15.92 -6.27 14.99
CA VAL A 59 -15.16 -7.21 14.16
C VAL A 59 -13.87 -6.52 13.69
N VAL A 60 -12.73 -7.07 14.12
CA VAL A 60 -11.41 -6.64 13.65
C VAL A 60 -11.06 -7.47 12.39
N PRO A 61 -11.07 -6.85 11.19
CA PRO A 61 -10.70 -7.56 9.99
C PRO A 61 -9.22 -7.94 10.02
N VAL A 62 -8.91 -9.19 9.74
CA VAL A 62 -7.52 -9.67 9.64
C VAL A 62 -7.05 -9.55 8.20
N LEU A 63 -6.03 -8.74 7.97
CA LEU A 63 -5.37 -8.65 6.68
C LEU A 63 -4.25 -9.69 6.61
N ALA A 64 -4.55 -10.83 5.98
CA ALA A 64 -3.59 -11.90 5.79
C ALA A 64 -2.50 -11.51 4.78
N THR A 65 -1.30 -12.04 4.98
CA THR A 65 -0.21 -11.89 4.00
C THR A 65 -0.61 -12.55 2.68
N THR A 66 -0.54 -11.78 1.60
CA THR A 66 -0.93 -12.23 0.27
C THR A 66 0.15 -11.88 -0.73
N SER A 67 0.60 -12.88 -1.50
CA SER A 67 1.55 -12.68 -2.60
C SER A 67 0.81 -12.33 -3.88
N LEU A 68 1.34 -11.38 -4.64
CA LEU A 68 0.77 -10.87 -5.89
C LEU A 68 1.40 -11.53 -7.11
N GLY A 69 0.60 -11.71 -8.16
CA GLY A 69 1.06 -12.30 -9.41
C GLY A 69 1.29 -13.81 -9.32
N ASP A 70 1.85 -14.36 -10.37
CA ASP A 70 2.19 -15.78 -10.48
C ASP A 70 3.72 -16.01 -10.45
N THR A 71 4.12 -17.26 -10.28
CA THR A 71 5.55 -17.66 -10.26
C THR A 71 6.21 -17.60 -11.63
N ALA A 72 5.43 -17.62 -12.72
CA ALA A 72 5.98 -17.50 -14.07
C ALA A 72 6.40 -16.06 -14.36
N THR A 73 5.60 -15.10 -13.91
CA THR A 73 5.91 -13.67 -14.02
C THR A 73 7.00 -13.22 -13.05
N TYR A 74 7.08 -13.85 -11.87
CA TYR A 74 8.04 -13.50 -10.80
C TYR A 74 8.87 -14.71 -10.37
N PRO A 75 9.83 -15.17 -11.19
CA PRO A 75 10.60 -16.38 -10.90
C PRO A 75 11.52 -16.24 -9.68
N TYR A 76 11.94 -15.03 -9.33
CA TYR A 76 12.82 -14.74 -8.18
C TYR A 76 12.06 -14.32 -6.91
N GLY A 77 10.76 -14.49 -6.89
CA GLY A 77 9.92 -14.13 -5.76
C GLY A 77 8.87 -13.08 -6.11
N ARG A 78 7.73 -13.18 -5.45
CA ARG A 78 6.57 -12.33 -5.72
C ARG A 78 6.47 -11.18 -4.73
N PRO A 79 6.09 -9.97 -5.17
CA PRO A 79 5.69 -8.92 -4.25
C PRO A 79 4.53 -9.41 -3.39
N SER A 80 4.47 -8.98 -2.15
CA SER A 80 3.42 -9.36 -1.20
C SER A 80 2.97 -8.15 -0.39
N PHE A 81 1.77 -8.24 0.16
CA PHE A 81 1.30 -7.29 1.15
C PHE A 81 0.84 -8.01 2.41
N ALA A 82 0.88 -7.29 3.52
CA ALA A 82 0.37 -7.73 4.81
C ALA A 82 -0.13 -6.52 5.60
N GLY A 83 -0.81 -6.79 6.72
CA GLY A 83 -1.02 -5.76 7.73
C GLY A 83 0.32 -5.26 8.28
N ASP A 84 0.44 -3.96 8.52
CA ASP A 84 1.66 -3.39 9.08
C ASP A 84 1.92 -3.98 10.48
N PRO A 85 3.08 -4.63 10.71
CA PRO A 85 3.39 -5.32 11.96
C PRO A 85 3.52 -4.37 13.17
N ASP A 86 3.71 -3.07 12.94
CA ASP A 86 3.78 -2.08 14.02
C ASP A 86 2.39 -1.84 14.67
N PHE A 87 1.33 -2.37 14.06
CA PHE A 87 -0.03 -2.25 14.56
C PHE A 87 -0.61 -3.63 14.94
N VAL A 88 -1.09 -3.77 16.17
CA VAL A 88 -1.78 -4.99 16.63
C VAL A 88 -3.00 -5.30 15.76
N ASN A 89 -3.73 -4.26 15.37
CA ASN A 89 -4.89 -4.34 14.49
C ASN A 89 -4.67 -3.40 13.28
N PRO A 90 -4.05 -3.92 12.20
CA PRO A 90 -3.75 -3.10 11.01
C PRO A 90 -5.00 -2.50 10.36
N VAL A 91 -6.12 -3.22 10.41
CA VAL A 91 -7.42 -2.71 9.95
C VAL A 91 -8.33 -2.61 11.17
N ARG A 92 -8.74 -1.39 11.53
CA ARG A 92 -9.53 -1.16 12.74
C ARG A 92 -10.60 -0.08 12.55
N TYR A 93 -11.68 -0.24 13.29
CA TYR A 93 -12.65 0.83 13.50
C TYR A 93 -12.02 1.94 14.36
N VAL A 94 -12.21 3.18 13.98
CA VAL A 94 -11.68 4.35 14.70
C VAL A 94 -12.79 5.06 15.45
N ARG A 95 -13.84 5.46 14.74
CA ARG A 95 -14.97 6.21 15.32
C ARG A 95 -16.13 6.29 14.33
N ASP A 96 -17.27 6.73 14.81
CA ASP A 96 -18.33 7.19 13.94
C ASP A 96 -17.89 8.49 13.25
N GLY A 97 -18.09 8.54 11.95
CA GLY A 97 -17.86 9.75 11.18
C GLY A 97 -18.89 10.82 11.54
N SER A 98 -18.53 12.08 11.30
CA SER A 98 -19.48 13.17 11.40
C SER A 98 -20.69 12.88 10.48
N PRO A 99 -21.92 13.11 10.92
CA PRO A 99 -23.05 13.04 10.03
C PRO A 99 -22.80 14.02 8.88
N TRP A 100 -22.73 13.51 7.67
CA TRP A 100 -22.40 14.27 6.45
C TRP A 100 -23.43 15.33 6.11
N SER A 101 -24.55 15.32 6.77
CA SER A 101 -25.59 16.30 6.59
C SER A 101 -25.92 16.92 7.91
N GLN A 102 -25.63 18.18 8.07
CA GLN A 102 -26.22 19.02 9.11
C GLN A 102 -27.75 19.17 8.97
N GLY A 103 -28.44 18.25 8.36
CA GLY A 103 -29.84 18.39 8.09
C GLY A 103 -30.65 17.15 7.73
N GLY A 104 -30.07 15.98 7.68
CA GLY A 104 -30.82 14.79 7.29
C GLY A 104 -30.35 13.52 7.96
N ASP A 105 -31.17 12.90 8.77
CA ASP A 105 -31.01 11.49 9.14
C ASP A 105 -30.99 10.65 7.84
N LEU A 106 -29.84 10.12 7.47
CA LEU A 106 -29.76 9.11 6.43
C LEU A 106 -30.52 7.88 6.91
N ARG A 107 -31.73 7.69 6.38
CA ARG A 107 -32.58 6.54 6.70
C ARG A 107 -32.86 5.75 5.43
N VAL A 108 -32.72 4.43 5.55
CA VAL A 108 -33.25 3.50 4.54
C VAL A 108 -34.40 2.77 5.23
N GLY A 109 -35.62 3.13 4.89
CA GLY A 109 -36.80 2.67 5.59
C GLY A 109 -36.87 3.20 7.04
N LYS A 110 -36.92 2.27 8.01
CA LYS A 110 -36.94 2.61 9.46
C LYS A 110 -35.51 2.60 10.07
N GLN A 111 -34.48 2.21 9.32
CA GLN A 111 -33.13 2.12 9.87
C GLN A 111 -32.34 3.40 9.65
N LYS A 112 -31.76 3.89 10.72
CA LYS A 112 -30.81 5.00 10.69
C LYS A 112 -29.45 4.49 10.23
N LEU A 113 -28.82 5.16 9.27
CA LEU A 113 -27.46 4.85 8.82
C LEU A 113 -26.46 5.74 9.52
N VAL A 114 -25.37 5.15 9.99
CA VAL A 114 -24.27 5.86 10.64
C VAL A 114 -23.03 5.68 9.76
N ASN A 115 -22.36 6.78 9.48
CA ASN A 115 -21.06 6.74 8.82
C ASN A 115 -20.00 6.29 9.82
N THR A 116 -19.24 5.28 9.49
CA THR A 116 -18.15 4.76 10.33
C THR A 116 -16.80 4.96 9.65
N LEU A 117 -15.81 5.35 10.44
CA LEU A 117 -14.44 5.61 9.98
C LEU A 117 -13.54 4.47 10.40
N TRP A 118 -12.81 3.92 9.44
CA TRP A 118 -11.89 2.83 9.62
C TRP A 118 -10.50 3.25 9.18
N GLN A 119 -9.48 2.79 9.86
CA GLN A 119 -8.08 2.97 9.52
C GLN A 119 -7.52 1.65 9.02
N SER A 120 -6.76 1.70 7.94
CA SER A 120 -6.05 0.56 7.39
C SER A 120 -4.57 0.91 7.24
N ASN A 121 -3.70 0.14 7.89
CA ASN A 121 -2.25 0.26 7.80
C ASN A 121 -1.71 -0.99 7.09
N VAL A 122 -1.14 -0.80 5.93
CA VAL A 122 -0.69 -1.88 5.06
C VAL A 122 0.78 -1.71 4.76
N ARG A 123 1.51 -2.81 4.78
CA ARG A 123 2.88 -2.91 4.31
C ARG A 123 2.94 -3.77 3.06
N GLY A 124 3.59 -3.26 2.03
CA GLY A 124 3.95 -4.01 0.83
C GLY A 124 5.44 -4.30 0.83
N ASP A 125 5.80 -5.53 0.51
CA ASP A 125 7.18 -6.01 0.49
C ASP A 125 7.51 -6.60 -0.87
N THR A 126 8.77 -6.44 -1.30
CA THR A 126 9.32 -7.13 -2.46
C THR A 126 10.36 -8.16 -2.03
N PRO A 127 10.61 -9.22 -2.83
CA PRO A 127 11.62 -10.23 -2.54
C PRO A 127 13.02 -9.65 -2.34
N ASP A 128 13.30 -8.53 -3.01
CA ASP A 128 14.59 -7.83 -2.95
C ASP A 128 14.75 -6.93 -1.70
N GLY A 129 13.80 -7.01 -0.76
CA GLY A 129 13.86 -6.29 0.52
C GLY A 129 13.36 -4.84 0.48
N ALA A 130 12.84 -4.34 -0.65
CA ALA A 130 12.18 -3.04 -0.65
C ALA A 130 10.80 -3.15 0.01
N SER A 131 10.45 -2.17 0.84
CA SER A 131 9.15 -2.11 1.51
C SER A 131 8.52 -0.74 1.38
N ALA A 132 7.19 -0.70 1.33
CA ALA A 132 6.39 0.51 1.38
C ALA A 132 5.26 0.35 2.39
N ARG A 133 4.95 1.42 3.11
CA ARG A 133 3.85 1.45 4.09
C ARG A 133 2.83 2.47 3.65
N LEU A 134 1.57 2.07 3.67
CA LEU A 134 0.44 2.92 3.34
C LEU A 134 -0.58 2.92 4.48
N GLU A 135 -1.02 4.11 4.83
CA GLU A 135 -2.17 4.31 5.69
C GLU A 135 -3.34 4.82 4.86
N ALA A 136 -4.51 4.22 5.05
CA ALA A 136 -5.72 4.63 4.38
C ALA A 136 -6.86 4.78 5.39
N MET A 137 -7.62 5.87 5.25
CA MET A 137 -8.86 6.07 5.98
C MET A 137 -10.03 5.67 5.09
N LEU A 138 -10.83 4.73 5.58
CA LEU A 138 -11.96 4.15 4.87
C LEU A 138 -13.26 4.54 5.56
N THR A 139 -14.28 4.84 4.80
CA THR A 139 -15.61 5.15 5.34
C THR A 139 -16.62 4.10 4.92
N LYS A 140 -17.51 3.73 5.83
CA LYS A 140 -18.59 2.77 5.58
C LYS A 140 -19.86 3.23 6.27
N LEU A 141 -20.99 3.07 5.58
CA LEU A 141 -22.31 3.23 6.15
C LEU A 141 -22.76 1.93 6.80
N LEU A 142 -23.09 1.98 8.07
CA LEU A 142 -23.67 0.88 8.84
C LEU A 142 -25.06 1.28 9.34
N ALA A 143 -25.97 0.31 9.40
CA ALA A 143 -27.26 0.53 10.04
C ALA A 143 -27.08 0.70 11.56
N SER A 144 -27.73 1.68 12.16
CA SER A 144 -27.58 2.03 13.58
C SER A 144 -28.18 1.00 14.54
N GLY A 145 -28.42 -0.20 14.12
CA GLY A 145 -28.85 -1.31 14.97
C GLY A 145 -27.80 -2.42 15.10
N TYR A 146 -26.66 -2.28 14.41
CA TYR A 146 -25.59 -3.25 14.44
C TYR A 146 -24.44 -2.73 15.31
N GLY A 147 -24.28 -3.35 16.46
CA GLY A 147 -23.14 -3.15 17.35
C GLY A 147 -23.40 -2.17 18.48
N GLY A 148 -24.18 -2.61 19.43
CA GLY A 148 -24.06 -2.20 20.82
C GLY A 148 -23.02 -3.01 21.53
#